data_ad4416f336346110637be9bebb2e4f3f
#
_entry.id   ad4416f336346110637be9bebb2e4f3f
#
_cell.length_a   1.000
_cell.length_b   1.000
_cell.length_c   1.000
_cell.angle_alpha   90.00
_cell.angle_beta   90.00
_cell.angle_gamma   90.00
#
_symmetry.space_group_name_H-M   'P 1'
#
loop_
_entity.id
_entity.type
_entity.pdbx_description
1 polymer ?
#
loop_
_entity_poly.entity_id
_entity_poly.type
_entity_poly.pdbx_seq_one_letter_code
_entity_poly.pdbx_strand_id
1 'polypeptide(L)'
;MLQLSNVSFQYKNKPILQDISFSFPIGQIIGLVGENGSGKSTLLKVLAGLLRSSTGEVVLNGQPISRRSADQIAYLPDTDLFFDYYTGEQLFQHYASQFEDFSYDKACIVAEFLQVDKNTKLRQLSKGNRGRMKMAATLGREVPYYLMDEPFAGLDPIVREQLIKGLIQFTDIENQTILLSTHELYEVEPILDQIILLKAGSITAYEEVETLRDVTNKDAVEWMKGFYRHSTNDTDRNNF
;
A
#
# COMPACT_ATOMS: atom_id res chain seq x y z
N MET A 1 -11.67 -12.24 3.78
CA MET A 1 -10.71 -12.18 2.67
C MET A 1 -11.15 -11.10 1.70
N LEU A 2 -10.22 -10.25 1.24
CA LEU A 2 -10.46 -9.18 0.26
C LEU A 2 -10.24 -9.74 -1.16
N GLN A 3 -11.19 -9.54 -2.08
CA GLN A 3 -11.18 -10.16 -3.42
C GLN A 3 -11.62 -9.18 -4.51
N LEU A 4 -11.01 -9.31 -5.66
CA LEU A 4 -11.35 -8.64 -6.92
C LEU A 4 -11.83 -9.69 -7.92
N SER A 5 -12.92 -9.40 -8.63
CA SER A 5 -13.47 -10.27 -9.71
C SER A 5 -13.73 -9.43 -10.95
N ASN A 6 -12.91 -9.63 -12.00
CA ASN A 6 -12.97 -8.95 -13.30
C ASN A 6 -13.07 -7.42 -13.21
N VAL A 7 -12.29 -6.84 -12.28
CA VAL A 7 -12.35 -5.42 -11.97
C VAL A 7 -11.64 -4.61 -13.03
N SER A 8 -12.37 -3.66 -13.63
CA SER A 8 -11.80 -2.63 -14.49
C SER A 8 -12.17 -1.24 -13.97
N PHE A 9 -11.29 -0.27 -14.24
CA PHE A 9 -11.53 1.12 -13.87
C PHE A 9 -11.02 2.08 -14.93
N GLN A 10 -11.77 3.14 -15.20
CA GLN A 10 -11.39 4.20 -16.14
C GLN A 10 -11.66 5.58 -15.57
N TYR A 11 -10.76 6.52 -15.83
CA TYR A 11 -11.03 7.95 -15.63
C TYR A 11 -11.56 8.54 -16.92
N LYS A 12 -12.83 9.00 -16.92
CA LYS A 12 -13.55 9.42 -18.13
C LYS A 12 -13.53 8.27 -19.14
N ASN A 13 -12.73 8.35 -20.21
CA ASN A 13 -12.60 7.33 -21.24
C ASN A 13 -11.19 6.69 -21.29
N LYS A 14 -10.33 7.02 -20.33
CA LYS A 14 -8.98 6.45 -20.26
C LYS A 14 -8.99 5.24 -19.33
N PRO A 15 -8.76 4.01 -19.83
CA PRO A 15 -8.63 2.83 -19.00
C PRO A 15 -7.37 2.94 -18.13
N ILE A 16 -7.53 2.57 -16.86
CA ILE A 16 -6.43 2.57 -15.86
C ILE A 16 -6.23 1.16 -15.29
N LEU A 17 -7.32 0.45 -14.99
CA LEU A 17 -7.28 -0.96 -14.58
C LEU A 17 -8.09 -1.78 -15.56
N GLN A 18 -7.60 -2.98 -15.87
CA GLN A 18 -8.19 -3.84 -16.89
C GLN A 18 -8.25 -5.28 -16.39
N ASP A 19 -9.46 -5.76 -16.21
CA ASP A 19 -9.83 -7.16 -15.93
C ASP A 19 -9.00 -7.81 -14.81
N ILE A 20 -8.92 -7.14 -13.66
CA ILE A 20 -8.15 -7.61 -12.51
C ILE A 20 -9.00 -8.59 -11.71
N SER A 21 -8.50 -9.81 -11.53
CA SER A 21 -9.04 -10.81 -10.61
C SER A 21 -7.91 -11.28 -9.70
N PHE A 22 -8.08 -11.09 -8.40
CA PHE A 22 -7.08 -11.47 -7.39
C PHE A 22 -7.71 -11.58 -5.99
N SER A 23 -7.13 -12.41 -5.15
CA SER A 23 -7.54 -12.57 -3.75
C SER A 23 -6.37 -12.26 -2.83
N PHE A 24 -6.61 -11.39 -1.85
CA PHE A 24 -5.62 -10.99 -0.84
C PHE A 24 -5.90 -11.78 0.44
N PRO A 25 -5.11 -12.80 0.76
CA PRO A 25 -5.28 -13.58 1.99
C PRO A 25 -4.97 -12.71 3.22
N ILE A 26 -5.38 -13.17 4.39
CA ILE A 26 -4.96 -12.59 5.68
C ILE A 26 -3.59 -13.14 6.03
N GLY A 27 -2.79 -12.32 6.71
CA GLY A 27 -1.53 -12.77 7.28
C GLY A 27 -0.32 -12.61 6.36
N GLN A 28 -0.30 -11.61 5.48
CA GLN A 28 0.82 -11.40 4.54
C GLN A 28 1.19 -9.93 4.38
N ILE A 29 2.47 -9.69 4.09
CA ILE A 29 2.96 -8.40 3.59
C ILE A 29 3.16 -8.54 2.08
N ILE A 30 2.35 -7.83 1.32
CA ILE A 30 2.28 -7.94 -0.15
C ILE A 30 2.81 -6.65 -0.79
N GLY A 31 3.81 -6.77 -1.65
CA GLY A 31 4.33 -5.69 -2.47
C GLY A 31 3.59 -5.56 -3.80
N LEU A 32 2.91 -4.43 -4.02
CA LEU A 32 2.34 -4.07 -5.32
C LEU A 32 3.35 -3.24 -6.10
N VAL A 33 4.01 -3.86 -7.07
CA VAL A 33 5.11 -3.23 -7.82
C VAL A 33 4.71 -2.93 -9.26
N GLY A 34 5.40 -1.98 -9.87
CA GLY A 34 5.16 -1.57 -11.26
C GLY A 34 5.61 -0.14 -11.52
N GLU A 35 5.72 0.23 -12.78
CA GLU A 35 6.13 1.57 -13.21
C GLU A 35 5.15 2.66 -12.74
N ASN A 36 5.62 3.90 -12.75
CA ASN A 36 4.75 5.04 -12.51
C ASN A 36 3.65 5.09 -13.59
N GLY A 37 2.40 5.26 -13.15
CA GLY A 37 1.24 5.25 -14.04
C GLY A 37 0.71 3.84 -14.38
N SER A 38 1.25 2.75 -13.84
CA SER A 38 0.72 1.39 -14.05
C SER A 38 -0.65 1.14 -13.43
N GLY A 39 -1.10 2.02 -12.51
CA GLY A 39 -2.42 1.90 -11.85
C GLY A 39 -2.38 1.53 -10.37
N LYS A 40 -1.20 1.41 -9.72
CA LYS A 40 -1.04 1.00 -8.32
C LYS A 40 -1.94 1.78 -7.34
N SER A 41 -1.79 3.12 -7.33
CA SER A 41 -2.61 3.99 -6.47
C SER A 41 -4.10 3.91 -6.76
N THR A 42 -4.46 3.67 -8.04
CA THR A 42 -5.87 3.49 -8.43
C THR A 42 -6.41 2.17 -7.91
N LEU A 43 -5.63 1.09 -8.01
CA LEU A 43 -6.01 -0.22 -7.47
C LEU A 43 -6.20 -0.16 -5.95
N LEU A 44 -5.26 0.45 -5.22
CA LEU A 44 -5.39 0.63 -3.77
C LEU A 44 -6.66 1.43 -3.39
N LYS A 45 -6.97 2.50 -4.14
CA LYS A 45 -8.19 3.30 -3.91
C LYS A 45 -9.47 2.52 -4.23
N VAL A 46 -9.45 1.66 -5.23
CA VAL A 46 -10.58 0.76 -5.55
C VAL A 46 -10.75 -0.26 -4.43
N LEU A 47 -9.67 -0.89 -3.95
CA LEU A 47 -9.68 -1.81 -2.82
C LEU A 47 -10.14 -1.15 -1.51
N ALA A 48 -9.79 0.13 -1.30
CA ALA A 48 -10.24 0.90 -0.14
C ALA A 48 -11.70 1.40 -0.24
N GLY A 49 -12.41 1.10 -1.34
CA GLY A 49 -13.77 1.61 -1.57
C GLY A 49 -13.85 3.12 -1.81
N LEU A 50 -12.72 3.78 -2.05
CA LEU A 50 -12.64 5.22 -2.35
C LEU A 50 -12.99 5.52 -3.82
N LEU A 51 -12.76 4.56 -4.71
CA LEU A 51 -13.16 4.58 -6.11
C LEU A 51 -14.03 3.36 -6.41
N ARG A 52 -15.09 3.58 -7.17
CA ARG A 52 -15.97 2.51 -7.64
C ARG A 52 -15.44 1.96 -8.96
N SER A 53 -15.31 0.64 -9.08
CA SER A 53 -14.98 -0.04 -10.34
C SER A 53 -15.98 0.32 -11.45
N SER A 54 -15.50 0.37 -12.70
CA SER A 54 -16.36 0.55 -13.87
C SER A 54 -17.09 -0.75 -14.21
N THR A 55 -16.39 -1.88 -14.06
CA THR A 55 -16.93 -3.24 -14.21
C THR A 55 -16.33 -4.14 -13.14
N GLY A 56 -16.93 -5.32 -12.95
CA GLY A 56 -16.51 -6.27 -11.93
C GLY A 56 -16.87 -5.81 -10.52
N GLU A 57 -16.45 -6.57 -9.55
CA GLU A 57 -16.75 -6.29 -8.14
C GLU A 57 -15.55 -6.47 -7.23
N VAL A 58 -15.55 -5.73 -6.12
CA VAL A 58 -14.62 -5.91 -5.01
C VAL A 58 -15.43 -6.29 -3.80
N VAL A 59 -15.06 -7.40 -3.18
CA VAL A 59 -15.76 -7.90 -1.99
C VAL A 59 -14.77 -8.08 -0.84
N LEU A 60 -15.24 -7.80 0.37
CA LEU A 60 -14.55 -8.08 1.62
C LEU A 60 -15.45 -8.99 2.45
N ASN A 61 -14.94 -10.20 2.75
CA ASN A 61 -15.70 -11.22 3.48
C ASN A 61 -17.08 -11.51 2.85
N GLY A 62 -17.15 -11.54 1.50
CA GLY A 62 -18.37 -11.78 0.73
C GLY A 62 -19.33 -10.59 0.65
N GLN A 63 -18.98 -9.43 1.18
CA GLN A 63 -19.78 -8.21 1.10
C GLN A 63 -19.14 -7.21 0.13
N PRO A 64 -19.91 -6.55 -0.74
CA PRO A 64 -19.38 -5.53 -1.63
C PRO A 64 -18.71 -4.41 -0.87
N ILE A 65 -17.51 -4.01 -1.34
CA ILE A 65 -16.75 -2.95 -0.70
C ILE A 65 -17.38 -1.58 -0.97
N SER A 66 -17.34 -0.73 0.02
CA SER A 66 -17.81 0.65 -0.05
C SER A 66 -17.04 1.51 0.96
N ARG A 67 -17.32 2.81 1.00
CA ARG A 67 -16.77 3.68 2.05
C ARG A 67 -17.13 3.24 3.48
N ARG A 68 -18.17 2.43 3.65
CA ARG A 68 -18.55 1.86 4.95
C ARG A 68 -17.64 0.72 5.38
N SER A 69 -16.85 0.14 4.46
CA SER A 69 -15.85 -0.88 4.79
C SER A 69 -14.57 -0.28 5.38
N ALA A 70 -14.58 1.02 5.69
CA ALA A 70 -13.47 1.70 6.35
C ALA A 70 -13.20 1.20 7.77
N ASP A 71 -14.13 0.47 8.39
CA ASP A 71 -13.96 -0.26 9.66
C ASP A 71 -13.05 -1.49 9.54
N GLN A 72 -12.78 -1.97 8.33
CA GLN A 72 -11.95 -3.13 8.06
C GLN A 72 -10.70 -2.82 7.22
N ILE A 73 -10.54 -1.59 6.77
CA ILE A 73 -9.43 -1.18 5.91
C ILE A 73 -8.89 0.18 6.34
N ALA A 74 -7.59 0.23 6.63
CA ALA A 74 -6.85 1.48 6.75
C ALA A 74 -6.15 1.79 5.43
N TYR A 75 -6.33 3.01 4.92
CA TYR A 75 -5.65 3.47 3.71
C TYR A 75 -4.69 4.62 4.03
N LEU A 76 -3.42 4.41 3.71
CA LEU A 76 -2.38 5.43 3.78
C LEU A 76 -2.09 5.94 2.37
N PRO A 77 -2.47 7.20 2.04
CA PRO A 77 -2.20 7.76 0.72
C PRO A 77 -0.74 8.24 0.59
N ASP A 78 -0.23 8.27 -0.64
CA ASP A 78 1.05 8.92 -0.97
C ASP A 78 1.03 10.42 -0.59
N THR A 79 -0.06 11.10 -0.91
CA THR A 79 -0.23 12.53 -0.64
C THR A 79 -0.57 12.81 0.82
N ASP A 80 -0.16 13.98 1.31
CA ASP A 80 -0.54 14.47 2.62
C ASP A 80 -1.97 14.99 2.59
N LEU A 81 -2.92 14.25 3.20
CA LEU A 81 -4.32 14.63 3.34
C LEU A 81 -4.65 15.12 4.76
N PHE A 82 -3.68 15.73 5.42
CA PHE A 82 -3.88 16.26 6.76
C PHE A 82 -4.38 17.70 6.76
N PHE A 83 -5.10 18.03 7.81
CA PHE A 83 -5.34 19.43 8.15
C PHE A 83 -4.03 20.04 8.67
N ASP A 84 -3.34 20.81 7.84
CA ASP A 84 -2.01 21.36 8.11
C ASP A 84 -1.88 22.14 9.43
N TYR A 85 -3.00 22.68 9.93
CA TYR A 85 -3.07 23.41 11.21
C TYR A 85 -3.22 22.51 12.44
N TYR A 86 -3.51 21.21 12.27
CA TYR A 86 -3.55 20.25 13.38
C TYR A 86 -2.14 19.97 13.90
N THR A 87 -2.07 19.61 15.19
CA THR A 87 -0.95 18.87 15.75
C THR A 87 -1.16 17.36 15.54
N GLY A 88 -0.12 16.54 15.73
CA GLY A 88 -0.27 15.08 15.72
C GLY A 88 -1.29 14.60 16.78
N GLU A 89 -1.28 15.22 17.94
CA GLU A 89 -2.27 14.98 19.00
C GLU A 89 -3.71 15.21 18.52
N GLN A 90 -3.96 16.35 17.89
CA GLN A 90 -5.28 16.66 17.32
C GLN A 90 -5.65 15.73 16.16
N LEU A 91 -4.66 15.27 15.38
CA LEU A 91 -4.88 14.27 14.34
C LEU A 91 -5.36 12.95 14.96
N PHE A 92 -4.69 12.46 16.01
CA PHE A 92 -5.08 11.20 16.67
C PHE A 92 -6.45 11.30 17.31
N GLN A 93 -6.77 12.42 17.98
CA GLN A 93 -8.11 12.69 18.51
C GLN A 93 -9.17 12.72 17.43
N HIS A 94 -8.85 13.31 16.27
CA HIS A 94 -9.74 13.31 15.12
C HIS A 94 -9.98 11.88 14.60
N TYR A 95 -8.92 11.08 14.43
CA TYR A 95 -9.07 9.68 14.01
C TYR A 95 -9.90 8.87 15.01
N ALA A 96 -9.66 9.02 16.31
CA ALA A 96 -10.45 8.37 17.35
C ALA A 96 -11.94 8.75 17.31
N SER A 97 -12.26 9.96 16.85
CA SER A 97 -13.66 10.41 16.68
C SER A 97 -14.32 9.87 15.40
N GLN A 98 -13.54 9.42 14.41
CA GLN A 98 -14.05 8.96 13.11
C GLN A 98 -14.07 7.45 12.99
N PHE A 99 -13.18 6.74 13.67
CA PHE A 99 -12.97 5.31 13.56
C PHE A 99 -13.03 4.64 14.93
N GLU A 100 -14.01 3.77 15.13
CA GLU A 100 -14.17 3.02 16.38
C GLU A 100 -13.01 2.06 16.66
N ASP A 101 -12.34 1.59 15.59
CA ASP A 101 -11.17 0.73 15.63
C ASP A 101 -9.84 1.48 15.83
N PHE A 102 -9.87 2.81 16.04
CA PHE A 102 -8.66 3.58 16.27
C PHE A 102 -8.25 3.57 17.74
N SER A 103 -7.10 2.99 18.02
CA SER A 103 -6.46 3.05 19.34
C SER A 103 -5.55 4.28 19.44
N TYR A 104 -6.03 5.27 20.18
CA TYR A 104 -5.26 6.49 20.47
C TYR A 104 -3.94 6.17 21.19
N ASP A 105 -3.97 5.24 22.15
CA ASP A 105 -2.79 4.85 22.92
C ASP A 105 -1.75 4.17 22.02
N LYS A 106 -2.18 3.27 21.14
CA LYS A 106 -1.31 2.64 20.15
C LYS A 106 -0.68 3.68 19.22
N ALA A 107 -1.45 4.64 18.70
CA ALA A 107 -0.92 5.71 17.85
C ALA A 107 0.14 6.55 18.58
N CYS A 108 -0.04 6.84 19.87
CA CYS A 108 0.95 7.53 20.69
C CYS A 108 2.23 6.70 20.87
N ILE A 109 2.12 5.40 21.15
CA ILE A 109 3.27 4.49 21.29
C ILE A 109 4.03 4.39 19.97
N VAL A 110 3.32 4.28 18.85
CA VAL A 110 3.95 4.26 17.51
C VAL A 110 4.67 5.59 17.23
N ALA A 111 4.06 6.72 17.53
CA ALA A 111 4.68 8.04 17.35
C ALA A 111 5.96 8.20 18.18
N GLU A 112 5.96 7.71 19.42
CA GLU A 112 7.14 7.70 20.30
C GLU A 112 8.25 6.80 19.71
N PHE A 113 7.91 5.56 19.33
CA PHE A 113 8.84 4.65 18.68
C PHE A 113 9.47 5.25 17.41
N LEU A 114 8.65 5.90 16.59
CA LEU A 114 9.10 6.58 15.37
C LEU A 114 9.75 7.93 15.64
N GLN A 115 9.88 8.35 16.89
CA GLN A 115 10.53 9.60 17.29
C GLN A 115 9.92 10.85 16.63
N VAL A 116 8.61 10.91 16.53
CA VAL A 116 7.89 12.08 16.02
C VAL A 116 7.09 12.74 17.13
N ASP A 117 7.33 14.06 17.33
CA ASP A 117 6.62 14.84 18.35
C ASP A 117 5.16 15.13 17.91
N LYS A 118 4.22 14.54 18.61
CA LYS A 118 2.79 14.73 18.36
C LYS A 118 2.26 16.13 18.70
N ASN A 119 3.02 16.96 19.45
CA ASN A 119 2.62 18.31 19.80
C ASN A 119 2.98 19.33 18.71
N THR A 120 3.86 18.97 17.78
CA THR A 120 4.24 19.82 16.67
C THR A 120 3.12 19.93 15.64
N LYS A 121 2.89 21.13 15.08
CA LYS A 121 1.91 21.32 14.00
C LYS A 121 2.36 20.59 12.74
N LEU A 122 1.42 19.92 12.05
CA LEU A 122 1.71 19.07 10.89
C LEU A 122 2.42 19.85 9.77
N ARG A 123 2.06 21.12 9.55
CA ARG A 123 2.74 22.01 8.57
C ARG A 123 4.22 22.30 8.88
N GLN A 124 4.64 22.12 10.14
CA GLN A 124 6.01 22.37 10.58
C GLN A 124 6.90 21.13 10.51
N LEU A 125 6.30 19.97 10.30
CA LEU A 125 7.02 18.71 10.18
C LEU A 125 7.81 18.67 8.87
N SER A 126 9.04 18.14 8.93
CA SER A 126 9.80 17.75 7.74
C SER A 126 9.06 16.63 6.99
N LYS A 127 9.43 16.36 5.72
CA LYS A 127 8.86 15.26 4.94
C LYS A 127 8.97 13.91 5.69
N GLY A 128 10.13 13.60 6.26
CA GLY A 128 10.36 12.39 7.05
C GLY A 128 9.44 12.30 8.28
N ASN A 129 9.32 13.39 9.04
CA ASN A 129 8.43 13.43 10.21
C ASN A 129 6.94 13.38 9.82
N ARG A 130 6.54 13.91 8.67
CA ARG A 130 5.19 13.71 8.13
C ARG A 130 4.94 12.23 7.82
N GLY A 131 5.88 11.54 7.19
CA GLY A 131 5.81 10.10 6.95
C GLY A 131 5.65 9.31 8.25
N ARG A 132 6.44 9.64 9.28
CA ARG A 132 6.32 9.03 10.62
C ARG A 132 4.94 9.27 11.24
N MET A 133 4.42 10.50 11.16
CA MET A 133 3.10 10.85 11.68
C MET A 133 1.97 10.13 10.93
N LYS A 134 2.06 10.03 9.60
CA LYS A 134 1.12 9.25 8.77
C LYS A 134 1.13 7.79 9.18
N MET A 135 2.30 7.21 9.34
CA MET A 135 2.46 5.82 9.76
C MET A 135 1.85 5.59 11.15
N ALA A 136 2.14 6.48 12.12
CA ALA A 136 1.58 6.38 13.46
C ALA A 136 0.05 6.46 13.46
N ALA A 137 -0.55 7.37 12.70
CA ALA A 137 -1.99 7.48 12.55
C ALA A 137 -2.61 6.25 11.85
N THR A 138 -1.91 5.69 10.86
CA THR A 138 -2.39 4.50 10.14
C THR A 138 -2.31 3.25 11.00
N LEU A 139 -1.20 3.03 11.70
CA LEU A 139 -0.99 1.87 12.58
C LEU A 139 -1.79 1.97 13.89
N GLY A 140 -2.29 3.15 14.24
CA GLY A 140 -3.27 3.33 15.31
C GLY A 140 -4.62 2.68 15.00
N ARG A 141 -4.94 2.37 13.74
CA ARG A 141 -6.12 1.59 13.34
C ARG A 141 -5.90 0.11 13.65
N GLU A 142 -6.92 -0.57 14.11
CA GLU A 142 -6.90 -2.01 14.40
C GLU A 142 -7.79 -2.75 13.40
N VAL A 143 -7.32 -2.83 12.16
CA VAL A 143 -8.06 -3.36 11.01
C VAL A 143 -7.36 -4.57 10.40
N PRO A 144 -8.10 -5.47 9.72
CA PRO A 144 -7.49 -6.63 9.05
C PRO A 144 -6.66 -6.29 7.80
N TYR A 145 -6.89 -5.12 7.16
CA TYR A 145 -6.17 -4.73 5.94
C TYR A 145 -5.60 -3.31 6.04
N TYR A 146 -4.29 -3.21 5.80
CA TYR A 146 -3.61 -1.93 5.59
C TYR A 146 -3.24 -1.81 4.11
N LEU A 147 -3.75 -0.78 3.45
CA LEU A 147 -3.43 -0.44 2.06
C LEU A 147 -2.56 0.83 2.07
N MET A 148 -1.32 0.72 1.64
CA MET A 148 -0.34 1.81 1.75
C MET A 148 0.21 2.20 0.38
N ASP A 149 -0.01 3.45 0.00
CA ASP A 149 0.42 3.98 -1.29
C ASP A 149 1.76 4.68 -1.16
N GLU A 150 2.83 4.06 -1.66
CA GLU A 150 4.22 4.54 -1.62
C GLU A 150 4.66 5.00 -0.21
N PRO A 151 4.49 4.19 0.86
CA PRO A 151 4.66 4.64 2.25
C PRO A 151 6.08 5.10 2.60
N PHE A 152 7.08 4.69 1.82
CA PHE A 152 8.50 4.95 2.07
C PHE A 152 9.14 5.87 1.02
N ALA A 153 8.38 6.32 0.01
CA ALA A 153 8.93 7.05 -1.14
C ALA A 153 9.61 8.37 -0.77
N GLY A 154 10.83 8.54 -1.27
CA GLY A 154 11.59 9.78 -1.14
C GLY A 154 11.95 10.13 0.32
N LEU A 155 12.05 9.14 1.17
CA LEU A 155 12.59 9.25 2.54
C LEU A 155 14.08 8.89 2.55
N ASP A 156 14.79 9.48 3.50
CA ASP A 156 16.18 9.05 3.72
C ASP A 156 16.23 7.60 4.27
N PRO A 157 17.34 6.88 4.08
CA PRO A 157 17.45 5.48 4.47
C PRO A 157 17.18 5.21 5.97
N ILE A 158 17.58 6.13 6.85
CA ILE A 158 17.42 5.97 8.30
C ILE A 158 15.94 6.06 8.69
N VAL A 159 15.23 7.07 8.16
CA VAL A 159 13.78 7.23 8.40
C VAL A 159 13.02 6.03 7.84
N ARG A 160 13.37 5.59 6.63
CA ARG A 160 12.75 4.42 6.00
C ARG A 160 12.90 3.16 6.85
N GLU A 161 14.12 2.86 7.29
CA GLU A 161 14.39 1.71 8.16
C GLU A 161 13.56 1.75 9.45
N GLN A 162 13.43 2.92 10.07
CA GLN A 162 12.59 3.11 11.25
C GLN A 162 11.11 2.86 10.95
N LEU A 163 10.58 3.32 9.81
CA LEU A 163 9.21 3.09 9.42
C LEU A 163 8.93 1.61 9.14
N ILE A 164 9.86 0.91 8.48
CA ILE A 164 9.76 -0.53 8.25
C ILE A 164 9.76 -1.30 9.58
N LYS A 165 10.65 -0.96 10.50
CA LYS A 165 10.67 -1.57 11.85
C LYS A 165 9.36 -1.31 12.59
N GLY A 166 8.84 -0.09 12.53
CA GLY A 166 7.55 0.26 13.12
C GLY A 166 6.40 -0.52 12.49
N LEU A 167 6.39 -0.66 11.18
CA LEU A 167 5.38 -1.46 10.47
C LEU A 167 5.34 -2.90 10.99
N ILE A 168 6.48 -3.57 11.05
CA ILE A 168 6.58 -4.96 11.52
C ILE A 168 6.22 -5.07 13.01
N GLN A 169 6.71 -4.14 13.84
CA GLN A 169 6.53 -4.23 15.29
C GLN A 169 5.09 -3.99 15.74
N PHE A 170 4.35 -3.14 15.04
CA PHE A 170 3.01 -2.70 15.45
C PHE A 170 1.87 -3.30 14.61
N THR A 171 2.18 -4.29 13.78
CA THR A 171 1.20 -5.05 12.99
C THR A 171 1.16 -6.49 13.48
N ASP A 172 -0.03 -7.03 13.66
CA ASP A 172 -0.26 -8.46 13.91
C ASP A 172 -0.31 -9.20 12.56
N ILE A 173 0.87 -9.63 12.08
CA ILE A 173 1.02 -10.25 10.75
C ILE A 173 0.20 -11.55 10.62
N GLU A 174 -0.13 -12.24 11.70
CA GLU A 174 -0.97 -13.45 11.62
C GLU A 174 -2.43 -13.11 11.27
N ASN A 175 -2.92 -11.96 11.71
CA ASN A 175 -4.32 -11.56 11.57
C ASN A 175 -4.52 -10.32 10.69
N GLN A 176 -3.44 -9.68 10.24
CA GLN A 176 -3.50 -8.46 9.45
C GLN A 176 -2.70 -8.63 8.15
N THR A 177 -3.19 -8.05 7.07
CA THR A 177 -2.50 -8.03 5.77
C THR A 177 -2.12 -6.61 5.42
N ILE A 178 -0.88 -6.44 4.98
CA ILE A 178 -0.36 -5.18 4.48
C ILE A 178 -0.19 -5.30 2.96
N LEU A 179 -0.88 -4.47 2.21
CA LEU A 179 -0.63 -4.28 0.78
C LEU A 179 0.01 -2.90 0.58
N LEU A 180 1.27 -2.88 0.23
CA LEU A 180 2.00 -1.64 -0.02
C LEU A 180 2.42 -1.50 -1.47
N SER A 181 2.18 -0.33 -2.07
CA SER A 181 2.72 -0.03 -3.39
C SER A 181 4.13 0.53 -3.27
N THR A 182 5.00 0.16 -4.21
CA THR A 182 6.33 0.74 -4.34
C THR A 182 6.86 0.65 -5.76
N HIS A 183 7.71 1.59 -6.13
CA HIS A 183 8.58 1.52 -7.31
C HIS A 183 10.04 1.23 -6.94
N GLU A 184 10.38 1.22 -5.64
CA GLU A 184 11.69 0.94 -5.06
C GLU A 184 11.68 -0.41 -4.35
N LEU A 185 11.47 -1.50 -5.12
CA LEU A 185 11.25 -2.84 -4.60
C LEU A 185 12.38 -3.34 -3.69
N TYR A 186 13.64 -3.08 -4.06
CA TYR A 186 14.81 -3.58 -3.31
C TYR A 186 14.84 -3.12 -1.84
N GLU A 187 14.16 -2.02 -1.54
CA GLU A 187 14.14 -1.44 -0.20
C GLU A 187 13.19 -2.16 0.76
N VAL A 188 12.15 -2.75 0.22
CA VAL A 188 11.08 -3.42 0.99
C VAL A 188 11.06 -4.94 0.79
N GLU A 189 11.75 -5.46 -0.21
CA GLU A 189 11.82 -6.91 -0.48
C GLU A 189 12.09 -7.78 0.75
N PRO A 190 12.99 -7.38 1.69
CA PRO A 190 13.27 -8.21 2.87
C PRO A 190 12.08 -8.49 3.78
N ILE A 191 11.02 -7.69 3.69
CA ILE A 191 9.82 -7.82 4.54
C ILE A 191 8.61 -8.35 3.78
N LEU A 192 8.72 -8.59 2.48
CA LEU A 192 7.60 -9.05 1.66
C LEU A 192 7.48 -10.58 1.68
N ASP A 193 6.26 -11.07 1.85
CA ASP A 193 5.90 -12.46 1.63
C ASP A 193 5.59 -12.71 0.16
N GLN A 194 4.89 -11.77 -0.49
CA GLN A 194 4.43 -11.88 -1.87
C GLN A 194 4.65 -10.58 -2.65
N ILE A 195 4.87 -10.72 -3.96
CA ILE A 195 4.99 -9.60 -4.91
C ILE A 195 3.96 -9.75 -6.01
N ILE A 196 3.25 -8.65 -6.31
CA ILE A 196 2.31 -8.54 -7.42
C ILE A 196 2.84 -7.49 -8.39
N LEU A 197 3.08 -7.88 -9.65
CA LEU A 197 3.49 -6.98 -10.71
C LEU A 197 2.28 -6.43 -11.46
N LEU A 198 2.04 -5.12 -11.32
CA LEU A 198 1.02 -4.39 -12.09
C LEU A 198 1.67 -3.69 -13.28
N LYS A 199 1.28 -4.06 -14.50
CA LYS A 199 1.77 -3.47 -15.74
C LYS A 199 0.60 -3.08 -16.63
N ALA A 200 0.58 -1.83 -17.10
CA ALA A 200 -0.47 -1.31 -17.99
C ALA A 200 -1.90 -1.58 -17.49
N GLY A 201 -2.12 -1.50 -16.17
CA GLY A 201 -3.44 -1.68 -15.56
C GLY A 201 -3.87 -3.13 -15.31
N SER A 202 -3.03 -4.12 -15.58
CA SER A 202 -3.32 -5.54 -15.34
C SER A 202 -2.28 -6.19 -14.44
N ILE A 203 -2.67 -7.19 -13.65
CA ILE A 203 -1.73 -8.02 -12.90
C ILE A 203 -1.08 -8.95 -13.94
N THR A 204 0.22 -8.74 -14.16
CA THR A 204 1.01 -9.49 -15.15
C THR A 204 1.65 -10.73 -14.54
N ALA A 205 2.03 -10.64 -13.27
CA ALA A 205 2.65 -11.75 -12.54
C ALA A 205 2.47 -11.54 -11.03
N TYR A 206 2.55 -12.62 -10.28
CA TYR A 206 2.67 -12.62 -8.83
C TYR A 206 3.50 -13.83 -8.39
N GLU A 207 4.28 -13.65 -7.32
CA GLU A 207 5.14 -14.71 -6.79
C GLU A 207 5.34 -14.53 -5.28
N GLU A 208 5.60 -15.64 -4.60
CA GLU A 208 6.09 -15.65 -3.24
C GLU A 208 7.60 -15.34 -3.23
N VAL A 209 8.04 -14.44 -2.36
CA VAL A 209 9.44 -13.99 -2.31
C VAL A 209 10.39 -15.14 -1.96
N GLU A 210 9.98 -16.03 -1.06
CA GLU A 210 10.74 -17.22 -0.68
C GLU A 210 10.93 -18.15 -1.90
N THR A 211 9.86 -18.40 -2.66
CA THR A 211 9.92 -19.21 -3.90
C THR A 211 10.87 -18.61 -4.93
N LEU A 212 10.87 -17.27 -5.08
CA LEU A 212 11.79 -16.60 -6.00
C LEU A 212 13.26 -16.86 -5.63
N ARG A 213 13.60 -16.77 -4.35
CA ARG A 213 14.96 -17.00 -3.85
C ARG A 213 15.38 -18.45 -4.01
N ASP A 214 14.53 -19.39 -3.61
CA ASP A 214 14.87 -20.82 -3.54
C ASP A 214 14.89 -21.50 -4.92
N VAL A 215 13.92 -21.18 -5.79
CA VAL A 215 13.73 -21.89 -7.06
C VAL A 215 14.48 -21.21 -8.21
N THR A 216 14.50 -19.89 -8.27
CA THR A 216 15.08 -19.18 -9.41
C THR A 216 16.45 -18.59 -9.12
N ASN A 217 16.88 -18.59 -7.86
CA ASN A 217 18.11 -17.92 -7.40
C ASN A 217 18.19 -16.44 -7.87
N LYS A 218 17.03 -15.79 -8.01
CA LYS A 218 16.88 -14.39 -8.39
C LYS A 218 16.31 -13.60 -7.22
N ASP A 219 16.76 -12.36 -7.07
CA ASP A 219 16.05 -11.42 -6.24
C ASP A 219 14.78 -10.90 -6.95
N ALA A 220 13.89 -10.29 -6.18
CA ALA A 220 12.62 -9.78 -6.70
C ALA A 220 12.82 -8.69 -7.78
N VAL A 221 13.92 -7.94 -7.71
CA VAL A 221 14.26 -6.91 -8.69
C VAL A 221 14.67 -7.53 -10.03
N GLU A 222 15.46 -8.61 -10.02
CA GLU A 222 15.83 -9.35 -11.21
C GLU A 222 14.61 -10.04 -11.85
N TRP A 223 13.74 -10.62 -11.02
CA TRP A 223 12.47 -11.18 -11.47
C TRP A 223 11.62 -10.11 -12.18
N MET A 224 11.40 -8.97 -11.54
CA MET A 224 10.64 -7.86 -12.12
C MET A 224 11.25 -7.36 -13.44
N LYS A 225 12.58 -7.18 -13.51
CA LYS A 225 13.29 -6.76 -14.74
C LYS A 225 13.06 -7.71 -15.90
N GLY A 226 12.85 -9.00 -15.65
CA GLY A 226 12.54 -10.00 -16.68
C GLY A 226 11.31 -9.63 -17.50
N PHE A 227 10.25 -9.12 -16.86
CA PHE A 227 9.01 -8.71 -17.54
C PHE A 227 9.12 -7.43 -18.36
N TYR A 228 10.12 -6.60 -18.11
CA TYR A 228 10.36 -5.37 -18.88
C TYR A 228 11.30 -5.62 -20.07
N ARG A 229 12.28 -6.54 -19.97
CA ARG A 229 13.22 -6.86 -21.06
C ARG A 229 12.54 -7.51 -22.26
N HIS A 230 11.50 -8.31 -22.09
CA HIS A 230 10.76 -8.94 -23.18
C HIS A 230 9.89 -7.95 -23.97
N SER A 231 9.51 -6.82 -23.38
CA SER A 231 8.68 -5.81 -24.06
C SER A 231 9.46 -4.93 -25.05
N THR A 232 10.79 -4.82 -24.92
CA THR A 232 11.64 -4.03 -25.82
C THR A 232 12.03 -4.80 -27.10
N ASN A 233 11.99 -6.13 -27.07
CA ASN A 233 12.35 -6.95 -28.25
C ASN A 233 11.21 -7.11 -29.26
N ASP A 234 9.94 -6.84 -28.89
CA ASP A 234 8.82 -6.94 -29.83
C ASP A 234 8.60 -5.67 -30.68
N THR A 235 9.13 -4.52 -30.23
CA THR A 235 9.03 -3.26 -30.98
C THR A 235 10.05 -3.16 -32.12
N ASP A 236 11.16 -3.90 -32.07
CA ASP A 236 12.19 -3.88 -33.10
C ASP A 236 11.94 -4.88 -34.27
N ARG A 237 10.95 -5.76 -34.16
CA ARG A 237 10.61 -6.73 -35.20
C ARG A 237 9.59 -6.26 -36.24
N ASN A 238 8.93 -5.11 -36.00
CA ASN A 238 7.91 -4.58 -36.93
C ASN A 238 8.37 -3.41 -37.81
N ASN A 239 9.68 -3.16 -37.91
CA ASN A 239 10.26 -2.13 -38.77
C ASN A 239 11.27 -2.71 -39.79
N PHE A 240 10.86 -3.76 -40.50
CA PHE A 240 11.54 -4.17 -41.74
C PHE A 240 10.50 -4.51 -42.80
#